data_f296652739234b586b8e1c053a6ccf11
#
_entry.id   f296652739234b586b8e1c053a6ccf11
#
_cell.length_a   1.000
_cell.length_b   1.000
_cell.length_c   1.000
_cell.angle_alpha   90.00
_cell.angle_beta   90.00
_cell.angle_gamma   90.00
#
_symmetry.space_group_name_H-M   'P 1'
#
loop_
_entity.id
_entity.type
_entity.pdbx_description
1 polymer ?
#
loop_
_entity_poly.entity_id
_entity_poly.type
_entity_poly.pdbx_seq_one_letter_code
_entity_poly.pdbx_strand_id
1 'polypeptide(L)'
;MSAPAAIPGEPRRIGYAYLAPAFVVFAAFVLAPLAHSFWLSLWQWDGVTPGTWVGLDNYADVVSDPALRRAFLHALVLILFYALLPVAIGLLLAGLMARVRVRGIALLRTVMFLPQVIAMVVVAVMWRMIYDPQNGVLNEGLRAIGLGSLAQSWLGDFDRALPSIGLVGTWVYYGLAMVLLTAGVQKIPPSLYDAARVDGAGVAREFFAVTLPALRGEIAVALTLTTIYALRNFDLVYMTTKGGPGDATSVPAFQVYSRAFESGQVGSAAAVGLCLTAMIFVITFGINRLAERGRR
;
A
#
# COMPACT_ATOMS: atom_id res chain seq x y z
N MET A 1 -10.42 -30.55 -6.49
CA MET A 1 -9.30 -30.14 -7.37
C MET A 1 -8.43 -31.36 -7.58
N SER A 2 -8.56 -32.02 -8.75
CA SER A 2 -7.68 -33.11 -9.15
C SER A 2 -6.28 -32.56 -9.42
N ALA A 3 -5.27 -33.18 -8.85
CA ALA A 3 -3.88 -32.85 -9.14
C ALA A 3 -3.65 -32.97 -10.67
N PRO A 4 -2.91 -32.03 -11.30
CA PRO A 4 -2.59 -32.16 -12.71
C PRO A 4 -1.84 -33.48 -12.93
N ALA A 5 -2.30 -34.25 -13.91
CA ALA A 5 -1.68 -35.50 -14.28
C ALA A 5 -0.21 -35.24 -14.64
N ALA A 6 0.71 -35.91 -13.94
CA ALA A 6 2.12 -35.86 -14.30
C ALA A 6 2.31 -36.36 -15.72
N ILE A 7 3.03 -35.61 -16.55
CA ILE A 7 3.42 -36.04 -17.89
C ILE A 7 4.19 -37.36 -17.73
N PRO A 8 3.74 -38.44 -18.35
CA PRO A 8 4.44 -39.73 -18.18
C PRO A 8 5.84 -39.63 -18.78
N GLY A 9 6.87 -39.77 -17.93
CA GLY A 9 8.27 -39.86 -18.39
C GLY A 9 9.27 -38.84 -17.83
N GLU A 10 8.83 -37.73 -17.24
CA GLU A 10 9.78 -36.77 -16.64
C GLU A 10 9.95 -37.02 -15.14
N PRO A 11 11.17 -37.36 -14.67
CA PRO A 11 11.43 -37.49 -13.24
C PRO A 11 11.25 -36.12 -12.56
N ARG A 12 10.52 -36.09 -11.42
CA ARG A 12 10.27 -34.87 -10.61
C ARG A 12 11.52 -34.02 -10.33
N ARG A 13 12.70 -34.65 -10.39
CA ARG A 13 14.01 -33.98 -10.18
C ARG A 13 14.34 -32.98 -11.27
N ILE A 14 13.85 -33.15 -12.50
CA ILE A 14 14.10 -32.21 -13.61
C ILE A 14 13.38 -30.87 -13.34
N GLY A 15 12.18 -30.90 -12.80
CA GLY A 15 11.47 -29.67 -12.42
C GLY A 15 12.23 -28.85 -11.38
N TYR A 16 12.84 -29.49 -10.38
CA TYR A 16 13.69 -28.78 -9.39
C TYR A 16 14.98 -28.23 -10.01
N ALA A 17 15.56 -28.92 -11.00
CA ALA A 17 16.76 -28.43 -11.69
C ALA A 17 16.46 -27.14 -12.48
N TYR A 18 15.29 -27.03 -13.12
CA TYR A 18 14.86 -25.78 -13.79
C TYR A 18 14.57 -24.62 -12.83
N LEU A 19 14.11 -24.91 -11.61
CA LEU A 19 13.86 -23.90 -10.59
C LEU A 19 15.13 -23.48 -9.84
N ALA A 20 16.17 -24.35 -9.82
CA ALA A 20 17.37 -24.13 -9.02
C ALA A 20 18.08 -22.79 -9.29
N PRO A 21 18.32 -22.33 -10.54
CA PRO A 21 18.97 -21.05 -10.78
C PRO A 21 18.18 -19.87 -10.20
N ALA A 22 16.87 -19.85 -10.39
CA ALA A 22 15.99 -18.79 -9.85
C ALA A 22 15.98 -18.85 -8.32
N PHE A 23 15.93 -20.05 -7.73
CA PHE A 23 15.94 -20.22 -6.28
C PHE A 23 17.29 -19.80 -5.67
N VAL A 24 18.41 -20.09 -6.31
CA VAL A 24 19.74 -19.64 -5.82
C VAL A 24 19.82 -18.13 -5.79
N VAL A 25 19.37 -17.45 -6.85
CA VAL A 25 19.33 -15.97 -6.89
C VAL A 25 18.40 -15.44 -5.80
N PHE A 26 17.20 -16.00 -5.66
CA PHE A 26 16.26 -15.62 -4.61
C PHE A 26 16.84 -15.84 -3.21
N ALA A 27 17.47 -16.99 -2.97
CA ALA A 27 18.09 -17.31 -1.69
C ALA A 27 19.23 -16.33 -1.35
N ALA A 28 20.10 -16.02 -2.32
CA ALA A 28 21.23 -15.13 -2.12
C ALA A 28 20.83 -13.67 -1.88
N PHE A 29 19.81 -13.15 -2.60
CA PHE A 29 19.44 -11.73 -2.57
C PHE A 29 18.23 -11.41 -1.72
N VAL A 30 17.44 -12.39 -1.30
CA VAL A 30 16.25 -12.19 -0.46
C VAL A 30 16.37 -12.94 0.86
N LEU A 31 16.57 -14.27 0.82
CA LEU A 31 16.56 -15.06 2.07
C LEU A 31 17.82 -14.82 2.92
N ALA A 32 18.99 -14.72 2.33
CA ALA A 32 20.22 -14.49 3.08
C ALA A 32 20.25 -13.12 3.77
N PRO A 33 19.90 -11.98 3.10
CA PRO A 33 19.76 -10.67 3.76
C PRO A 33 18.66 -10.67 4.83
N LEU A 34 17.55 -11.36 4.61
CA LEU A 34 16.49 -11.48 5.60
C LEU A 34 16.95 -12.23 6.85
N ALA A 35 17.64 -13.37 6.67
CA ALA A 35 18.24 -14.13 7.77
C ALA A 35 19.30 -13.33 8.51
N HIS A 36 20.12 -12.56 7.78
CA HIS A 36 21.10 -11.66 8.37
C HIS A 36 20.43 -10.52 9.16
N SER A 37 19.37 -9.92 8.64
CA SER A 37 18.58 -8.91 9.37
C SER A 37 17.97 -9.51 10.65
N PHE A 38 17.47 -10.75 10.59
CA PHE A 38 17.01 -11.46 11.79
C PHE A 38 18.14 -11.67 12.81
N TRP A 39 19.31 -12.06 12.36
CA TRP A 39 20.48 -12.18 13.24
C TRP A 39 20.84 -10.84 13.89
N LEU A 40 20.93 -9.76 13.11
CA LEU A 40 21.24 -8.43 13.60
C LEU A 40 20.21 -7.91 14.60
N SER A 41 18.94 -8.24 14.44
CA SER A 41 17.88 -7.82 15.34
C SER A 41 18.01 -8.34 16.78
N LEU A 42 18.84 -9.36 16.99
CA LEU A 42 19.13 -9.94 18.31
C LEU A 42 20.34 -9.29 19.01
N TRP A 43 20.94 -8.29 18.36
CA TRP A 43 22.11 -7.59 18.85
C TRP A 43 21.81 -6.09 19.08
N GLN A 44 22.37 -5.54 20.11
CA GLN A 44 22.54 -4.08 20.22
C GLN A 44 23.83 -3.73 19.47
N TRP A 45 23.68 -3.17 18.27
CA TRP A 45 24.78 -2.89 17.36
C TRP A 45 24.58 -1.58 16.62
N ASP A 46 25.66 -0.81 16.51
CA ASP A 46 25.71 0.51 15.87
C ASP A 46 26.19 0.43 14.40
N GLY A 47 26.56 -0.74 13.92
CA GLY A 47 27.09 -0.92 12.56
C GLY A 47 28.61 -0.82 12.46
N VAL A 48 29.33 -0.41 13.53
CA VAL A 48 30.78 -0.13 13.50
C VAL A 48 31.52 -0.81 14.64
N THR A 49 31.06 -0.64 15.89
CA THR A 49 31.71 -1.22 17.08
C THR A 49 31.26 -2.67 17.34
N PRO A 50 31.99 -3.43 18.18
CA PRO A 50 31.53 -4.77 18.56
C PRO A 50 30.14 -4.69 19.23
N GLY A 51 29.15 -5.38 18.64
CA GLY A 51 27.81 -5.44 19.19
C GLY A 51 27.71 -6.32 20.44
N THR A 52 26.70 -6.07 21.27
CA THR A 52 26.35 -6.91 22.43
C THR A 52 25.09 -7.70 22.13
N TRP A 53 25.07 -8.98 22.52
CA TRP A 53 23.89 -9.84 22.37
C TRP A 53 22.82 -9.43 23.39
N VAL A 54 21.62 -9.09 22.89
CA VAL A 54 20.49 -8.66 23.72
C VAL A 54 19.25 -9.55 23.54
N GLY A 55 19.36 -10.59 22.73
CA GLY A 55 18.22 -11.50 22.49
C GLY A 55 17.01 -10.78 21.91
N LEU A 56 15.89 -10.78 22.62
CA LEU A 56 14.63 -10.19 22.15
C LEU A 56 14.36 -8.77 22.66
N ASP A 57 15.32 -8.11 23.33
CA ASP A 57 15.09 -6.79 23.91
C ASP A 57 14.73 -5.73 22.85
N ASN A 58 15.35 -5.77 21.68
CA ASN A 58 14.96 -4.90 20.56
C ASN A 58 13.49 -5.05 20.15
N TYR A 59 12.92 -6.26 20.27
CA TYR A 59 11.49 -6.48 20.00
C TYR A 59 10.61 -6.03 21.16
N ALA A 60 11.08 -6.14 22.40
CA ALA A 60 10.38 -5.57 23.54
C ALA A 60 10.29 -4.04 23.43
N ASP A 61 11.35 -3.37 22.93
CA ASP A 61 11.35 -1.96 22.64
C ASP A 61 10.33 -1.56 21.57
N VAL A 62 10.13 -2.37 20.53
CA VAL A 62 9.08 -2.10 19.52
C VAL A 62 7.70 -1.98 20.15
N VAL A 63 7.43 -2.75 21.19
CA VAL A 63 6.12 -2.75 21.87
C VAL A 63 6.06 -1.70 22.98
N SER A 64 7.16 -1.44 23.69
CA SER A 64 7.20 -0.56 24.87
C SER A 64 7.44 0.92 24.52
N ASP A 65 8.20 1.20 23.45
CA ASP A 65 8.51 2.57 23.01
C ASP A 65 7.25 3.26 22.42
N PRO A 66 6.78 4.36 23.05
CA PRO A 66 5.59 5.07 22.57
C PRO A 66 5.74 5.63 21.14
N ALA A 67 6.96 6.00 20.72
CA ALA A 67 7.20 6.54 19.36
C ALA A 67 7.04 5.43 18.31
N LEU A 68 7.58 4.23 18.58
CA LEU A 68 7.42 3.08 17.68
C LEU A 68 5.97 2.63 17.61
N ARG A 69 5.26 2.53 18.73
CA ARG A 69 3.83 2.19 18.72
C ARG A 69 3.03 3.17 17.88
N ARG A 70 3.26 4.48 18.04
CA ARG A 70 2.61 5.51 17.21
C ARG A 70 2.93 5.32 15.74
N ALA A 71 4.20 5.07 15.40
CA ALA A 71 4.61 4.84 14.02
C ALA A 71 3.84 3.65 13.38
N PHE A 72 3.69 2.53 14.09
CA PHE A 72 2.90 1.39 13.62
C PHE A 72 1.40 1.73 13.50
N LEU A 73 0.83 2.50 14.43
CA LEU A 73 -0.55 2.97 14.32
C LEU A 73 -0.75 3.91 13.13
N HIS A 74 0.17 4.82 12.86
CA HIS A 74 0.13 5.69 11.68
C HIS A 74 0.15 4.87 10.38
N ALA A 75 0.96 3.81 10.29
CA ALA A 75 0.95 2.91 9.14
C ALA A 75 -0.42 2.23 8.95
N LEU A 76 -1.08 1.82 10.03
CA LEU A 76 -2.45 1.27 9.96
C LEU A 76 -3.47 2.32 9.51
N VAL A 77 -3.37 3.57 10.01
CA VAL A 77 -4.23 4.68 9.55
C VAL A 77 -4.01 4.95 8.06
N LEU A 78 -2.77 4.87 7.58
CA LEU A 78 -2.48 5.04 6.16
C LEU A 78 -3.11 3.95 5.27
N ILE A 79 -3.49 2.78 5.77
CA ILE A 79 -4.26 1.79 5.01
C ILE A 79 -5.61 2.38 4.56
N LEU A 80 -6.26 3.20 5.38
CA LEU A 80 -7.49 3.88 4.98
C LEU A 80 -7.27 4.71 3.70
N PHE A 81 -6.21 5.51 3.68
CA PHE A 81 -5.94 6.45 2.60
C PHE A 81 -5.28 5.81 1.37
N TYR A 82 -4.43 4.82 1.56
CA TYR A 82 -3.67 4.19 0.47
C TYR A 82 -4.36 2.97 -0.13
N ALA A 83 -5.24 2.31 0.64
CA ALA A 83 -5.91 1.10 0.20
C ALA A 83 -7.43 1.24 0.13
N LEU A 84 -8.10 1.55 1.24
CA LEU A 84 -9.56 1.55 1.26
C LEU A 84 -10.15 2.64 0.37
N LEU A 85 -9.70 3.89 0.50
CA LEU A 85 -10.18 5.01 -0.32
C LEU A 85 -9.84 4.83 -1.82
N PRO A 86 -8.60 4.52 -2.23
CA PRO A 86 -8.29 4.27 -3.63
C PRO A 86 -9.08 3.13 -4.24
N VAL A 87 -9.27 2.03 -3.52
CA VAL A 87 -10.04 0.89 -4.01
C VAL A 87 -11.52 1.24 -4.12
N ALA A 88 -12.09 1.99 -3.17
CA ALA A 88 -13.46 2.47 -3.25
C ALA A 88 -13.68 3.41 -4.44
N ILE A 89 -12.78 4.38 -4.63
CA ILE A 89 -12.81 5.29 -5.79
C ILE A 89 -12.63 4.51 -7.09
N GLY A 90 -11.64 3.61 -7.15
CA GLY A 90 -11.39 2.74 -8.30
C GLY A 90 -12.59 1.88 -8.66
N LEU A 91 -13.29 1.33 -7.66
CA LEU A 91 -14.51 0.52 -7.84
C LEU A 91 -15.66 1.35 -8.41
N LEU A 92 -15.88 2.56 -7.90
CA LEU A 92 -16.87 3.50 -8.43
C LEU A 92 -16.56 3.86 -9.88
N LEU A 93 -15.32 4.22 -10.18
CA LEU A 93 -14.88 4.57 -11.53
C LEU A 93 -15.01 3.38 -12.50
N ALA A 94 -14.61 2.18 -12.10
CA ALA A 94 -14.74 0.97 -12.91
C ALA A 94 -16.21 0.66 -13.20
N GLY A 95 -17.09 0.77 -12.21
CA GLY A 95 -18.53 0.58 -12.37
C GLY A 95 -19.17 1.61 -13.29
N LEU A 96 -18.78 2.87 -13.20
CA LEU A 96 -19.25 3.94 -14.10
C LEU A 96 -18.77 3.70 -15.55
N MET A 97 -17.46 3.41 -15.71
CA MET A 97 -16.85 3.18 -17.04
C MET A 97 -17.37 1.92 -17.76
N ALA A 98 -17.85 0.92 -17.02
CA ALA A 98 -18.46 -0.26 -17.61
C ALA A 98 -19.77 0.04 -18.37
N ARG A 99 -20.47 1.12 -17.99
CA ARG A 99 -21.78 1.50 -18.51
C ARG A 99 -21.74 2.53 -19.62
N VAL A 100 -20.67 3.31 -19.66
CA VAL A 100 -20.58 4.49 -20.54
C VAL A 100 -19.67 4.18 -21.73
N ARG A 101 -20.23 4.17 -22.93
CA ARG A 101 -19.47 4.09 -24.20
C ARG A 101 -19.09 5.50 -24.66
N VAL A 102 -18.07 6.11 -24.00
CA VAL A 102 -17.57 7.44 -24.40
C VAL A 102 -16.37 7.28 -25.33
N ARG A 103 -16.37 8.08 -26.40
CA ARG A 103 -15.16 8.28 -27.22
C ARG A 103 -14.09 8.90 -26.33
N GLY A 104 -12.86 8.32 -26.31
CA GLY A 104 -11.75 8.81 -25.48
C GLY A 104 -11.63 8.19 -24.09
N ILE A 105 -12.42 7.16 -23.74
CA ILE A 105 -12.33 6.46 -22.43
C ILE A 105 -10.92 5.92 -22.17
N ALA A 106 -10.17 5.53 -23.20
CA ALA A 106 -8.79 5.09 -23.07
C ALA A 106 -7.88 6.22 -22.59
N LEU A 107 -8.02 7.42 -23.17
CA LEU A 107 -7.26 8.62 -22.74
C LEU A 107 -7.59 8.97 -21.29
N LEU A 108 -8.87 8.95 -20.92
CA LEU A 108 -9.29 9.21 -19.53
C LEU A 108 -8.65 8.25 -18.55
N ARG A 109 -8.62 6.94 -18.86
CA ARG A 109 -7.95 5.92 -18.04
C ARG A 109 -6.45 6.18 -17.93
N THR A 110 -5.79 6.55 -19.02
CA THR A 110 -4.37 6.89 -19.02
C THR A 110 -4.08 8.09 -18.13
N VAL A 111 -4.86 9.16 -18.23
CA VAL A 111 -4.70 10.37 -17.40
C VAL A 111 -4.92 10.05 -15.92
N MET A 112 -5.95 9.26 -15.59
CA MET A 112 -6.22 8.85 -14.21
C MET A 112 -5.15 7.92 -13.63
N PHE A 113 -4.46 7.15 -14.47
CA PHE A 113 -3.36 6.28 -14.05
C PHE A 113 -2.02 7.02 -13.95
N LEU A 114 -1.88 8.18 -14.58
CA LEU A 114 -0.62 8.93 -14.67
C LEU A 114 0.07 9.18 -13.32
N PRO A 115 -0.65 9.55 -12.22
CA PRO A 115 -0.04 9.75 -10.91
C PRO A 115 0.80 8.56 -10.42
N GLN A 116 0.36 7.34 -10.72
CA GLN A 116 1.05 6.10 -10.32
C GLN A 116 2.41 5.90 -11.01
N VAL A 117 2.61 6.52 -12.17
CA VAL A 117 3.85 6.37 -12.97
C VAL A 117 4.92 7.36 -12.52
N ILE A 118 4.54 8.42 -11.83
CA ILE A 118 5.45 9.44 -11.32
C ILE A 118 6.26 8.88 -10.14
N ALA A 119 7.59 9.08 -10.15
CA ALA A 119 8.43 8.67 -9.02
C ALA A 119 7.95 9.33 -7.71
N MET A 120 7.83 8.56 -6.63
CA MET A 120 7.25 9.03 -5.36
C MET A 120 8.00 10.25 -4.78
N VAL A 121 9.31 10.35 -5.01
CA VAL A 121 10.12 11.51 -4.60
C VAL A 121 9.64 12.79 -5.30
N VAL A 122 9.33 12.72 -6.60
CA VAL A 122 8.81 13.86 -7.38
C VAL A 122 7.42 14.23 -6.88
N VAL A 123 6.56 13.24 -6.64
CA VAL A 123 5.24 13.44 -6.03
C VAL A 123 5.36 14.16 -4.69
N ALA A 124 6.28 13.73 -3.83
CA ALA A 124 6.49 14.34 -2.52
C ALA A 124 6.89 15.82 -2.62
N VAL A 125 7.85 16.14 -3.49
CA VAL A 125 8.30 17.54 -3.69
C VAL A 125 7.15 18.39 -4.26
N MET A 126 6.44 17.89 -5.25
CA MET A 126 5.29 18.58 -5.85
C MET A 126 4.20 18.87 -4.80
N TRP A 127 3.83 17.89 -3.98
CA TRP A 127 2.80 18.08 -2.96
C TRP A 127 3.28 18.97 -1.79
N ARG A 128 4.59 18.99 -1.46
CA ARG A 128 5.13 20.01 -0.54
C ARG A 128 4.88 21.43 -1.04
N MET A 129 5.05 21.67 -2.34
CA MET A 129 4.76 22.98 -2.95
C MET A 129 3.25 23.28 -2.96
N ILE A 130 2.41 22.28 -3.25
CA ILE A 130 0.94 22.43 -3.25
C ILE A 130 0.43 22.73 -1.83
N TYR A 131 1.00 22.08 -0.81
CA TYR A 131 0.63 22.22 0.60
C TYR A 131 1.36 23.36 1.33
N ASP A 132 2.18 24.16 0.63
CA ASP A 132 2.87 25.29 1.26
C ASP A 132 1.86 26.22 1.93
N PRO A 133 2.06 26.62 3.22
CA PRO A 133 1.09 27.41 3.96
C PRO A 133 0.89 28.82 3.40
N GLN A 134 1.93 29.40 2.80
CA GLN A 134 1.92 30.79 2.32
C GLN A 134 1.55 30.89 0.86
N ASN A 135 2.24 30.16 -0.01
CA ASN A 135 2.16 30.29 -1.47
C ASN A 135 1.63 29.01 -2.16
N GLY A 136 1.17 28.02 -1.39
CA GLY A 136 0.69 26.75 -1.95
C GLY A 136 -0.61 26.90 -2.72
N VAL A 137 -0.66 26.27 -3.90
CA VAL A 137 -1.81 26.31 -4.82
C VAL A 137 -3.11 25.93 -4.13
N LEU A 138 -3.07 25.01 -3.16
CA LEU A 138 -4.27 24.60 -2.43
C LEU A 138 -4.83 25.74 -1.56
N ASN A 139 -3.98 26.39 -0.79
CA ASN A 139 -4.39 27.50 0.06
C ASN A 139 -4.81 28.74 -0.74
N GLU A 140 -4.09 29.04 -1.83
CA GLU A 140 -4.47 30.12 -2.75
C GLU A 140 -5.82 29.83 -3.41
N GLY A 141 -6.06 28.60 -3.88
CA GLY A 141 -7.34 28.19 -4.42
C GLY A 141 -8.49 28.32 -3.42
N LEU A 142 -8.28 27.90 -2.16
CA LEU A 142 -9.26 28.04 -1.08
C LEU A 142 -9.60 29.52 -0.83
N ARG A 143 -8.60 30.40 -0.80
CA ARG A 143 -8.82 31.86 -0.64
C ARG A 143 -9.58 32.45 -1.82
N ALA A 144 -9.24 32.06 -3.05
CA ALA A 144 -9.86 32.55 -4.26
C ALA A 144 -11.38 32.26 -4.36
N ILE A 145 -11.80 31.09 -3.82
CA ILE A 145 -13.23 30.69 -3.80
C ILE A 145 -13.96 31.10 -2.51
N GLY A 146 -13.36 31.95 -1.68
CA GLY A 146 -13.96 32.43 -0.43
C GLY A 146 -13.88 31.48 0.76
N LEU A 147 -13.16 30.35 0.66
CA LEU A 147 -12.96 29.38 1.72
C LEU A 147 -11.61 29.57 2.45
N GLY A 148 -11.13 30.82 2.54
CA GLY A 148 -9.85 31.15 3.18
C GLY A 148 -9.72 30.70 4.64
N SER A 149 -10.83 30.53 5.36
CA SER A 149 -10.85 29.98 6.72
C SER A 149 -10.37 28.52 6.80
N LEU A 150 -10.39 27.80 5.69
CA LEU A 150 -9.87 26.42 5.59
C LEU A 150 -8.39 26.38 5.19
N ALA A 151 -7.80 27.51 4.77
CA ALA A 151 -6.38 27.59 4.45
C ALA A 151 -5.54 27.43 5.72
N GLN A 152 -4.57 26.50 5.68
CA GLN A 152 -3.85 26.09 6.87
C GLN A 152 -2.47 25.48 6.56
N SER A 153 -1.71 25.14 7.59
CA SER A 153 -0.46 24.40 7.47
C SER A 153 -0.74 22.89 7.39
N TRP A 154 -0.91 22.37 6.18
CA TRP A 154 -1.31 20.98 5.94
C TRP A 154 -0.31 19.95 6.45
N LEU A 155 1.00 20.23 6.37
CA LEU A 155 2.07 19.33 6.77
C LEU A 155 2.72 19.75 8.10
N GLY A 156 2.39 20.92 8.65
CA GLY A 156 2.95 21.44 9.89
C GLY A 156 2.02 21.33 11.11
N ASP A 157 0.81 20.82 10.92
CA ASP A 157 -0.17 20.63 11.98
C ASP A 157 -0.16 19.18 12.47
N PHE A 158 -0.21 18.97 13.79
CA PHE A 158 -0.09 17.63 14.40
C PHE A 158 -1.22 16.67 14.00
N ASP A 159 -2.43 17.18 13.86
CA ASP A 159 -3.60 16.33 13.57
C ASP A 159 -3.83 16.14 12.07
N ARG A 160 -3.33 17.05 11.25
CA ARG A 160 -3.62 17.13 9.82
C ARG A 160 -2.50 16.60 8.92
N ALA A 161 -1.27 16.58 9.40
CA ALA A 161 -0.13 16.17 8.59
C ALA A 161 -0.27 14.73 8.08
N LEU A 162 -0.64 13.78 8.93
CA LEU A 162 -0.82 12.38 8.53
C LEU A 162 -1.97 12.17 7.54
N PRO A 163 -3.19 12.73 7.75
CA PRO A 163 -4.25 12.72 6.75
C PRO A 163 -3.86 13.39 5.43
N SER A 164 -3.12 14.50 5.46
CA SER A 164 -2.64 15.18 4.26
C SER A 164 -1.70 14.30 3.43
N ILE A 165 -0.74 13.63 4.06
CA ILE A 165 0.11 12.62 3.43
C ILE A 165 -0.75 11.46 2.90
N GLY A 166 -1.75 11.05 3.67
CA GLY A 166 -2.70 10.01 3.27
C GLY A 166 -3.43 10.35 1.98
N LEU A 167 -3.95 11.57 1.85
CA LEU A 167 -4.66 12.04 0.65
C LEU A 167 -3.76 12.04 -0.60
N VAL A 168 -2.47 12.34 -0.46
CA VAL A 168 -1.51 12.19 -1.55
C VAL A 168 -1.44 10.73 -2.01
N GLY A 169 -1.38 9.79 -1.06
CA GLY A 169 -1.42 8.36 -1.38
C GLY A 169 -2.72 7.95 -2.08
N THR A 170 -3.85 8.48 -1.63
CA THR A 170 -5.14 8.25 -2.30
C THR A 170 -5.07 8.71 -3.76
N TRP A 171 -4.56 9.92 -4.00
CA TRP A 171 -4.40 10.48 -5.35
C TRP A 171 -3.44 9.67 -6.23
N VAL A 172 -2.39 9.10 -5.67
CA VAL A 172 -1.45 8.25 -6.42
C VAL A 172 -2.11 6.91 -6.80
N TYR A 173 -2.81 6.25 -5.87
CA TYR A 173 -3.18 4.83 -6.02
C TYR A 173 -4.59 4.57 -6.56
N TYR A 174 -5.50 5.59 -6.62
CA TYR A 174 -6.85 5.36 -7.13
C TYR A 174 -6.88 4.91 -8.60
N GLY A 175 -5.94 5.42 -9.42
CA GLY A 175 -5.81 5.04 -10.82
C GLY A 175 -5.39 3.58 -11.01
N LEU A 176 -4.47 3.08 -10.18
CA LEU A 176 -4.09 1.67 -10.15
C LEU A 176 -5.27 0.78 -9.80
N ALA A 177 -6.00 1.11 -8.73
CA ALA A 177 -7.20 0.38 -8.33
C ALA A 177 -8.26 0.37 -9.44
N MET A 178 -8.51 1.52 -10.08
CA MET A 178 -9.43 1.64 -11.20
C MET A 178 -9.04 0.70 -12.36
N VAL A 179 -7.76 0.65 -12.75
CA VAL A 179 -7.31 -0.21 -13.87
C VAL A 179 -7.50 -1.68 -13.54
N LEU A 180 -7.09 -2.11 -12.34
CA LEU A 180 -7.25 -3.50 -11.89
C LEU A 180 -8.73 -3.92 -11.86
N LEU A 181 -9.58 -3.08 -11.29
CA LEU A 181 -11.01 -3.37 -11.17
C LEU A 181 -11.74 -3.29 -12.52
N THR A 182 -11.34 -2.37 -13.40
CA THR A 182 -11.89 -2.32 -14.78
C THR A 182 -11.58 -3.58 -15.56
N ALA A 183 -10.37 -4.13 -15.43
CA ALA A 183 -10.01 -5.40 -16.05
C ALA A 183 -10.87 -6.57 -15.52
N GLY A 184 -11.25 -6.53 -14.24
CA GLY A 184 -12.18 -7.49 -13.65
C GLY A 184 -13.60 -7.34 -14.18
N VAL A 185 -14.12 -6.12 -14.27
CA VAL A 185 -15.48 -5.85 -14.81
C VAL A 185 -15.63 -6.37 -16.22
N GLN A 186 -14.61 -6.25 -17.07
CA GLN A 186 -14.63 -6.73 -18.45
C GLN A 186 -14.78 -8.26 -18.58
N LYS A 187 -14.50 -9.02 -17.52
CA LYS A 187 -14.67 -10.48 -17.50
C LYS A 187 -16.08 -10.92 -17.13
N ILE A 188 -16.93 -10.01 -16.64
CA ILE A 188 -18.29 -10.32 -16.20
C ILE A 188 -19.17 -10.50 -17.44
N PRO A 189 -19.83 -11.67 -17.60
CA PRO A 189 -20.72 -11.93 -18.75
C PRO A 189 -21.87 -10.90 -18.80
N PRO A 190 -22.13 -10.28 -19.96
CA PRO A 190 -23.25 -9.33 -20.11
C PRO A 190 -24.62 -9.91 -19.72
N SER A 191 -24.81 -11.22 -19.93
CA SER A 191 -26.03 -11.93 -19.57
C SER A 191 -26.43 -11.81 -18.09
N LEU A 192 -25.46 -11.65 -17.17
CA LEU A 192 -25.77 -11.46 -15.77
C LEU A 192 -26.41 -10.08 -15.51
N TYR A 193 -25.98 -9.07 -16.25
CA TYR A 193 -26.60 -7.73 -16.18
C TYR A 193 -27.99 -7.74 -16.82
N ASP A 194 -28.15 -8.46 -17.94
CA ASP A 194 -29.44 -8.56 -18.62
C ASP A 194 -30.47 -9.31 -17.74
N ALA A 195 -30.07 -10.41 -17.07
CA ALA A 195 -30.91 -11.10 -16.11
C ALA A 195 -31.34 -10.20 -14.97
N ALA A 196 -30.39 -9.46 -14.36
CA ALA A 196 -30.70 -8.53 -13.28
C ALA A 196 -31.70 -7.44 -13.71
N ARG A 197 -31.62 -6.96 -14.97
CA ARG A 197 -32.57 -5.97 -15.51
C ARG A 197 -33.97 -6.56 -15.73
N VAL A 198 -34.05 -7.79 -16.19
CA VAL A 198 -35.34 -8.52 -16.33
C VAL A 198 -36.01 -8.64 -14.94
N ASP A 199 -35.21 -8.86 -13.88
CA ASP A 199 -35.67 -8.89 -12.49
C ASP A 199 -35.95 -7.49 -11.90
N GLY A 200 -35.91 -6.43 -12.71
CA GLY A 200 -36.21 -5.05 -12.31
C GLY A 200 -35.11 -4.37 -11.49
N ALA A 201 -33.86 -4.87 -11.57
CA ALA A 201 -32.76 -4.24 -10.86
C ALA A 201 -32.37 -2.89 -11.48
N GLY A 202 -32.42 -1.83 -10.68
CA GLY A 202 -31.82 -0.54 -11.03
C GLY A 202 -30.30 -0.56 -10.90
N VAL A 203 -29.64 0.54 -11.31
CA VAL A 203 -28.18 0.71 -11.40
C VAL A 203 -27.45 0.30 -10.10
N ALA A 204 -27.93 0.77 -8.96
CA ALA A 204 -27.32 0.43 -7.67
C ALA A 204 -27.46 -1.06 -7.33
N ARG A 205 -28.65 -1.64 -7.59
CA ARG A 205 -28.90 -3.06 -7.34
C ARG A 205 -28.06 -3.95 -8.23
N GLU A 206 -27.89 -3.64 -9.53
CA GLU A 206 -26.95 -4.34 -10.43
C GLU A 206 -25.51 -4.29 -9.91
N PHE A 207 -25.07 -3.10 -9.41
CA PHE A 207 -23.72 -2.95 -8.85
C PHE A 207 -23.51 -3.88 -7.65
N PHE A 208 -24.40 -3.85 -6.67
CA PHE A 208 -24.25 -4.65 -5.45
C PHE A 208 -24.53 -6.13 -5.64
N ALA A 209 -25.44 -6.50 -6.55
CA ALA A 209 -25.85 -7.90 -6.78
C ALA A 209 -24.97 -8.62 -7.81
N VAL A 210 -24.40 -7.92 -8.80
CA VAL A 210 -23.63 -8.52 -9.90
C VAL A 210 -22.17 -8.08 -9.84
N THR A 211 -21.91 -6.77 -9.93
CA THR A 211 -20.55 -6.25 -10.11
C THR A 211 -19.69 -6.50 -8.87
N LEU A 212 -20.12 -6.09 -7.70
CA LEU A 212 -19.34 -6.17 -6.47
C LEU A 212 -19.00 -7.62 -6.07
N PRO A 213 -19.95 -8.59 -6.10
CA PRO A 213 -19.61 -9.98 -5.82
C PRO A 213 -18.67 -10.61 -6.85
N ALA A 214 -18.84 -10.27 -8.13
CA ALA A 214 -17.98 -10.79 -9.19
C ALA A 214 -16.53 -10.29 -9.07
N LEU A 215 -16.31 -9.08 -8.56
CA LEU A 215 -15.01 -8.45 -8.42
C LEU A 215 -14.26 -8.79 -7.13
N ARG A 216 -14.77 -9.66 -6.28
CA ARG A 216 -14.14 -9.99 -4.97
C ARG A 216 -12.65 -10.35 -5.08
N GLY A 217 -12.28 -11.09 -6.11
CA GLY A 217 -10.90 -11.48 -6.37
C GLY A 217 -10.01 -10.28 -6.72
N GLU A 218 -10.46 -9.47 -7.64
CA GLU A 218 -9.77 -8.26 -8.10
C GLU A 218 -9.67 -7.21 -6.98
N ILE A 219 -10.72 -7.07 -6.17
CA ILE A 219 -10.71 -6.21 -4.97
C ILE A 219 -9.65 -6.70 -3.98
N ALA A 220 -9.56 -8.00 -3.73
CA ALA A 220 -8.54 -8.54 -2.82
C ALA A 220 -7.13 -8.29 -3.34
N VAL A 221 -6.88 -8.44 -4.64
CA VAL A 221 -5.60 -8.12 -5.26
C VAL A 221 -5.29 -6.62 -5.12
N ALA A 222 -6.24 -5.75 -5.45
CA ALA A 222 -6.06 -4.30 -5.32
C ALA A 222 -5.79 -3.91 -3.87
N LEU A 223 -6.57 -4.39 -2.91
CA LEU A 223 -6.36 -4.13 -1.48
C LEU A 223 -5.00 -4.67 -0.99
N THR A 224 -4.59 -5.85 -1.42
CA THR A 224 -3.29 -6.43 -1.04
C THR A 224 -2.14 -5.54 -1.50
N LEU A 225 -2.12 -5.16 -2.78
CA LEU A 225 -1.06 -4.33 -3.35
C LEU A 225 -1.01 -2.95 -2.68
N THR A 226 -2.15 -2.29 -2.56
CA THR A 226 -2.23 -0.93 -2.00
C THR A 226 -1.96 -0.91 -0.49
N THR A 227 -2.32 -1.97 0.25
CA THR A 227 -1.96 -2.15 1.66
C THR A 227 -0.44 -2.31 1.83
N ILE A 228 0.22 -3.08 0.96
CA ILE A 228 1.68 -3.19 0.97
C ILE A 228 2.31 -1.81 0.75
N TYR A 229 1.81 -0.99 -0.18
CA TYR A 229 2.30 0.37 -0.40
C TYR A 229 2.07 1.29 0.82
N ALA A 230 0.91 1.17 1.49
CA ALA A 230 0.62 1.91 2.72
C ALA A 230 1.65 1.63 3.82
N LEU A 231 1.88 0.34 4.09
CA LEU A 231 2.73 -0.10 5.20
C LEU A 231 4.22 0.13 4.92
N ARG A 232 4.65 0.10 3.66
CA ARG A 232 6.00 0.39 3.22
C ARG A 232 6.24 1.87 2.88
N ASN A 233 5.29 2.75 3.20
CA ASN A 233 5.43 4.17 2.91
C ASN A 233 6.63 4.77 3.66
N PHE A 234 7.67 5.11 2.92
CA PHE A 234 8.89 5.77 3.38
C PHE A 234 9.11 7.09 2.64
N ASP A 235 9.18 7.02 1.30
CA ASP A 235 9.60 8.12 0.44
C ASP A 235 8.79 9.39 0.65
N LEU A 236 7.46 9.26 0.71
CA LEU A 236 6.58 10.41 0.87
C LEU A 236 6.76 11.07 2.24
N VAL A 237 6.81 10.28 3.33
CA VAL A 237 7.03 10.80 4.69
C VAL A 237 8.42 11.44 4.80
N TYR A 238 9.46 10.75 4.33
CA TYR A 238 10.83 11.25 4.40
C TYR A 238 11.02 12.55 3.64
N MET A 239 10.49 12.65 2.43
CA MET A 239 10.67 13.82 1.56
C MET A 239 9.76 14.99 1.91
N THR A 240 8.64 14.76 2.64
CA THR A 240 7.70 15.83 3.02
C THR A 240 7.95 16.35 4.42
N THR A 241 7.81 15.53 5.44
CA THR A 241 7.75 15.91 6.85
C THR A 241 8.91 15.39 7.70
N LYS A 242 9.66 14.39 7.20
CA LYS A 242 10.66 13.65 7.99
C LYS A 242 10.09 13.13 9.32
N GLY A 243 8.86 12.62 9.28
CA GLY A 243 8.17 12.12 10.47
C GLY A 243 7.47 13.18 11.33
N GLY A 244 7.74 14.49 11.09
CA GLY A 244 7.18 15.60 11.88
C GLY A 244 5.74 16.01 11.52
N PRO A 245 5.19 17.01 12.26
CA PRO A 245 5.75 17.61 13.47
C PRO A 245 5.72 16.64 14.66
N GLY A 246 6.78 16.61 15.48
CA GLY A 246 6.83 15.82 16.71
C GLY A 246 6.40 14.35 16.58
N ASP A 247 6.85 13.63 15.57
CA ASP A 247 6.49 12.26 15.21
C ASP A 247 5.06 12.04 14.69
N ALA A 248 4.27 13.11 14.44
CA ALA A 248 2.87 12.99 14.00
C ALA A 248 2.68 12.26 12.65
N THR A 249 3.73 12.18 11.84
CA THR A 249 3.71 11.45 10.56
C THR A 249 4.74 10.32 10.49
N SER A 250 5.40 10.03 11.61
CA SER A 250 6.39 8.95 11.67
C SER A 250 5.73 7.61 11.37
N VAL A 251 6.38 6.80 10.52
CA VAL A 251 5.94 5.46 10.12
C VAL A 251 7.07 4.45 10.33
N PRO A 252 6.79 3.14 10.44
CA PRO A 252 7.82 2.14 10.73
C PRO A 252 8.98 2.16 9.74
N ALA A 253 8.71 2.33 8.45
CA ALA A 253 9.77 2.38 7.44
C ALA A 253 10.70 3.60 7.62
N PHE A 254 10.17 4.75 8.07
CA PHE A 254 10.96 5.92 8.44
C PHE A 254 11.78 5.65 9.71
N GLN A 255 11.20 4.99 10.72
CA GLN A 255 11.90 4.61 11.94
C GLN A 255 13.06 3.64 11.68
N VAL A 256 12.89 2.70 10.73
CA VAL A 256 14.00 1.82 10.28
C VAL A 256 15.16 2.65 9.75
N TYR A 257 14.88 3.61 8.89
CA TYR A 257 15.91 4.49 8.32
C TYR A 257 16.59 5.36 9.40
N SER A 258 15.81 6.08 10.22
CA SER A 258 16.33 6.98 11.22
C SER A 258 17.16 6.24 12.28
N ARG A 259 16.70 5.07 12.74
CA ARG A 259 17.46 4.24 13.68
C ARG A 259 18.74 3.70 13.09
N ALA A 260 18.70 3.18 11.85
CA ALA A 260 19.87 2.58 11.22
C ALA A 260 20.95 3.62 10.83
N PHE A 261 20.53 4.75 10.23
CA PHE A 261 21.45 5.66 9.55
C PHE A 261 21.68 6.99 10.31
N GLU A 262 20.73 7.43 11.14
CA GLU A 262 20.84 8.68 11.88
C GLU A 262 21.23 8.45 13.34
N SER A 263 20.75 7.36 13.96
CA SER A 263 20.95 7.07 15.37
C SER A 263 21.97 5.94 15.65
N GLY A 264 22.47 5.24 14.62
CA GLY A 264 23.41 4.14 14.82
C GLY A 264 22.83 2.98 15.61
N GLN A 265 21.52 2.70 15.49
CA GLN A 265 20.81 1.60 16.18
C GLN A 265 20.40 0.51 15.19
N VAL A 266 21.39 -0.11 14.54
CA VAL A 266 21.16 -1.05 13.43
C VAL A 266 20.37 -2.27 13.89
N GLY A 267 20.66 -2.81 15.08
CA GLY A 267 19.93 -3.96 15.64
C GLY A 267 18.46 -3.65 15.89
N SER A 268 18.17 -2.48 16.50
CA SER A 268 16.80 -2.01 16.71
C SER A 268 16.06 -1.74 15.38
N ALA A 269 16.74 -1.13 14.39
CA ALA A 269 16.19 -0.91 13.06
C ALA A 269 15.81 -2.22 12.38
N ALA A 270 16.66 -3.25 12.49
CA ALA A 270 16.38 -4.59 11.98
C ALA A 270 15.15 -5.22 12.64
N ALA A 271 14.99 -5.09 13.95
CA ALA A 271 13.81 -5.58 14.68
C ALA A 271 12.52 -4.88 14.22
N VAL A 272 12.54 -3.52 14.07
CA VAL A 272 11.40 -2.75 13.55
C VAL A 272 11.05 -3.21 12.12
N GLY A 273 12.03 -3.40 11.25
CA GLY A 273 11.82 -3.87 9.87
C GLY A 273 11.20 -5.27 9.80
N LEU A 274 11.61 -6.18 10.68
CA LEU A 274 11.04 -7.53 10.78
C LEU A 274 9.61 -7.51 11.34
N CYS A 275 9.33 -6.69 12.36
CA CYS A 275 7.98 -6.47 12.86
C CYS A 275 7.06 -5.90 11.77
N LEU A 276 7.55 -4.92 10.98
CA LEU A 276 6.82 -4.38 9.84
C LEU A 276 6.55 -5.48 8.79
N THR A 277 7.54 -6.31 8.47
CA THR A 277 7.38 -7.43 7.54
C THR A 277 6.34 -8.43 8.04
N ALA A 278 6.37 -8.79 9.31
CA ALA A 278 5.38 -9.67 9.94
C ALA A 278 3.97 -9.04 9.88
N MET A 279 3.84 -7.74 10.17
CA MET A 279 2.56 -7.03 10.08
C MET A 279 2.01 -7.02 8.65
N ILE A 280 2.84 -6.75 7.64
CA ILE A 280 2.46 -6.81 6.23
C ILE A 280 1.94 -8.21 5.87
N PHE A 281 2.68 -9.25 6.26
CA PHE A 281 2.31 -10.64 5.99
C PHE A 281 0.97 -11.00 6.63
N VAL A 282 0.76 -10.69 7.91
CA VAL A 282 -0.48 -10.99 8.64
C VAL A 282 -1.68 -10.30 8.00
N ILE A 283 -1.56 -9.00 7.69
CA ILE A 283 -2.68 -8.23 7.12
C ILE A 283 -3.00 -8.73 5.70
N THR A 284 -1.99 -8.91 4.85
CA THR A 284 -2.20 -9.38 3.47
C THR A 284 -2.70 -10.82 3.42
N PHE A 285 -2.23 -11.68 4.31
CA PHE A 285 -2.78 -13.03 4.47
C PHE A 285 -4.25 -13.00 4.89
N GLY A 286 -4.61 -12.12 5.85
CA GLY A 286 -5.99 -11.90 6.28
C GLY A 286 -6.89 -11.47 5.12
N ILE A 287 -6.47 -10.47 4.33
CA ILE A 287 -7.21 -9.99 3.15
C ILE A 287 -7.49 -11.15 2.17
N ASN A 288 -6.45 -11.91 1.81
CA ASN A 288 -6.60 -13.02 0.86
C ASN A 288 -7.48 -14.14 1.42
N ARG A 289 -7.33 -14.48 2.70
CA ARG A 289 -8.16 -15.51 3.35
C ARG A 289 -9.65 -15.15 3.38
N LEU A 290 -9.96 -13.87 3.63
CA LEU A 290 -11.34 -13.36 3.61
C LEU A 290 -11.93 -13.42 2.19
N ALA A 291 -11.15 -13.08 1.17
CA ALA A 291 -11.57 -13.14 -0.22
C ALA A 291 -11.87 -14.59 -0.69
N GLU A 292 -11.07 -15.56 -0.25
CA GLU A 292 -11.29 -16.97 -0.57
C GLU A 292 -12.56 -17.56 0.07
N ARG A 293 -12.89 -17.17 1.32
CA ARG A 293 -14.09 -17.62 2.00
C ARG A 293 -15.39 -17.19 1.29
N GLY A 294 -15.36 -16.06 0.62
CA GLY A 294 -16.51 -15.58 -0.16
C GLY A 294 -16.71 -16.27 -1.52
N ARG A 295 -15.81 -17.18 -1.93
CA ARG A 295 -15.92 -17.98 -3.16
C ARG A 295 -16.59 -19.36 -2.96
N ARG A 296 -16.74 -19.78 -1.70
CA ARG A 296 -17.46 -21.02 -1.31
C ARG A 296 -18.90 -20.68 -0.97
#